data_be22e68a9d45fab59bccfeaa438fd884
#
_entry.id   be22e68a9d45fab59bccfeaa438fd884
#
_cell.length_a   1.000
_cell.length_b   1.000
_cell.length_c   1.000
_cell.angle_alpha   90.00
_cell.angle_beta   90.00
_cell.angle_gamma   90.00
#
_symmetry.space_group_name_H-M   'P 1'
#
loop_
_entity.id
_entity.type
_entity.pdbx_description
1 polymer ?
#
loop_
_entity_poly.entity_id
_entity_poly.type
_entity_poly.pdbx_seq_one_letter_code
_entity_poly.pdbx_strand_id
1 'polypeptide(L)'
;MNEMKHLRPVVIAAITLMLAVAPVRAQRYVPKPNENETFKDTSMLKPPTGAKIAIYVFEDLECPACAASYPIEHQAAAHYNIPIVRRDFPLPGHIWSFDAAVWARYLQDKVSPKMADDYRSAMFAAQRGIASKDDMLKVTRNFFQTHGLQMPFVPDPTGQFKKEVEADRDLGDKLGVKFTPSITVVTQHEWVHVTEIDSLYATIDELMAKVKAEPSAAKKTPVKKAVTHP
;
A
#
# COMPACT_ATOMS: atom_id res chain seq x y z
N MET A 1 82.83 -42.97 -11.74
CA MET A 1 82.98 -41.63 -12.30
C MET A 1 81.61 -41.02 -12.32
N ASN A 2 81.34 -40.14 -11.37
CA ASN A 2 80.07 -39.57 -11.04
C ASN A 2 79.87 -38.23 -11.75
N GLU A 3 78.81 -38.12 -12.55
CA GLU A 3 78.33 -36.80 -12.98
C GLU A 3 77.12 -36.44 -12.15
N MET A 4 77.33 -35.48 -11.26
CA MET A 4 76.20 -34.82 -10.53
C MET A 4 75.56 -33.76 -11.41
N LYS A 5 74.32 -34.02 -11.86
CA LYS A 5 73.49 -33.05 -12.56
C LYS A 5 72.89 -32.06 -11.54
N HIS A 6 73.25 -30.80 -11.68
CA HIS A 6 72.71 -29.69 -10.89
C HIS A 6 71.24 -29.43 -11.18
N LEU A 7 70.36 -29.72 -10.25
CA LEU A 7 68.94 -29.30 -10.32
C LEU A 7 68.87 -27.81 -9.89
N ARG A 8 68.46 -26.98 -10.83
CA ARG A 8 68.15 -25.57 -10.51
C ARG A 8 66.73 -25.49 -9.94
N PRO A 9 66.51 -24.82 -8.80
CA PRO A 9 65.18 -24.61 -8.28
C PRO A 9 64.46 -23.53 -9.09
N VAL A 10 63.31 -23.91 -9.67
CA VAL A 10 62.36 -22.98 -10.29
C VAL A 10 61.58 -22.31 -9.16
N VAL A 11 61.87 -21.04 -8.94
CA VAL A 11 61.06 -20.20 -8.00
C VAL A 11 59.79 -19.81 -8.70
N ILE A 12 58.69 -20.44 -8.36
CA ILE A 12 57.34 -20.04 -8.79
C ILE A 12 56.90 -18.89 -7.89
N ALA A 13 56.97 -17.66 -8.40
CA ALA A 13 56.40 -16.49 -7.71
C ALA A 13 54.89 -16.54 -7.90
N ALA A 14 54.16 -16.95 -6.87
CA ALA A 14 52.73 -16.85 -6.81
C ALA A 14 52.33 -15.38 -6.59
N ILE A 15 51.89 -14.70 -7.66
CA ILE A 15 51.29 -13.37 -7.58
C ILE A 15 49.86 -13.54 -7.06
N THR A 16 49.69 -13.33 -5.75
CA THR A 16 48.35 -13.28 -5.13
C THR A 16 47.72 -11.93 -5.45
N LEU A 17 46.87 -11.90 -6.48
CA LEU A 17 46.06 -10.74 -6.82
C LEU A 17 44.97 -10.61 -5.74
N MET A 18 45.19 -9.79 -4.71
CA MET A 18 44.13 -9.38 -3.78
C MET A 18 43.17 -8.46 -4.51
N LEU A 19 42.05 -9.01 -4.97
CA LEU A 19 40.88 -8.24 -5.35
C LEU A 19 40.31 -7.56 -4.10
N ALA A 20 40.65 -6.29 -3.92
CA ALA A 20 40.00 -5.44 -2.93
C ALA A 20 38.53 -5.28 -3.33
N VAL A 21 37.65 -6.12 -2.76
CA VAL A 21 36.22 -5.91 -2.84
C VAL A 21 35.90 -4.69 -1.98
N ALA A 22 35.85 -3.51 -2.62
CA ALA A 22 35.32 -2.33 -1.97
C ALA A 22 33.86 -2.62 -1.56
N PRO A 23 33.47 -2.38 -0.29
CA PRO A 23 32.06 -2.53 0.08
C PRO A 23 31.26 -1.56 -0.76
N VAL A 24 30.39 -2.08 -1.64
CA VAL A 24 29.35 -1.30 -2.30
C VAL A 24 28.47 -0.80 -1.17
N ARG A 25 28.73 0.41 -0.69
CA ARG A 25 27.79 1.14 0.13
C ARG A 25 26.56 1.37 -0.77
N ALA A 26 25.55 0.55 -0.59
CA ALA A 26 24.22 0.88 -1.07
C ALA A 26 23.94 2.29 -0.53
N GLN A 27 23.98 3.29 -1.40
CA GLN A 27 23.55 4.63 -1.06
C GLN A 27 22.07 4.50 -0.75
N ARG A 28 21.75 4.49 0.55
CA ARG A 28 20.36 4.57 0.97
C ARG A 28 19.89 5.92 0.47
N TYR A 29 19.01 5.91 -0.55
CA TYR A 29 18.30 7.11 -0.99
C TYR A 29 17.55 7.63 0.24
N VAL A 30 17.96 8.78 0.72
CA VAL A 30 17.22 9.51 1.75
C VAL A 30 16.42 10.55 0.98
N PRO A 31 15.09 10.43 0.87
CA PRO A 31 14.28 11.44 0.22
C PRO A 31 14.56 12.80 0.85
N LYS A 32 14.70 13.83 0.03
CA LYS A 32 14.79 15.20 0.56
C LYS A 32 13.47 15.50 1.26
N PRO A 33 13.50 16.12 2.44
CA PRO A 33 12.29 16.65 3.05
C PRO A 33 11.63 17.60 2.03
N ASN A 34 10.37 17.36 1.64
CA ASN A 34 9.55 18.14 0.71
C ASN A 34 9.48 17.67 -0.77
N GLU A 35 9.88 16.45 -1.10
CA GLU A 35 9.60 15.90 -2.45
C GLU A 35 8.16 15.37 -2.60
N ASN A 36 7.37 15.35 -1.52
CA ASN A 36 5.97 14.96 -1.58
C ASN A 36 5.10 16.09 -2.14
N GLU A 37 4.29 15.78 -3.14
CA GLU A 37 3.34 16.74 -3.70
C GLU A 37 2.18 16.98 -2.72
N THR A 38 1.90 18.26 -2.42
CA THR A 38 0.82 18.68 -1.54
C THR A 38 -0.31 19.29 -2.34
N PHE A 39 -1.51 18.82 -2.12
CA PHE A 39 -2.73 19.27 -2.78
C PHE A 39 -3.71 19.85 -1.75
N LYS A 40 -4.30 20.99 -2.06
CA LYS A 40 -5.29 21.66 -1.19
C LYS A 40 -6.74 21.39 -1.62
N ASP A 41 -6.95 20.91 -2.84
CA ASP A 41 -8.27 20.47 -3.27
C ASP A 41 -8.56 19.06 -2.75
N THR A 42 -9.38 18.98 -1.70
CA THR A 42 -9.81 17.71 -1.09
C THR A 42 -11.18 17.25 -1.58
N SER A 43 -11.66 17.77 -2.70
CA SER A 43 -13.02 17.45 -3.19
C SER A 43 -13.21 15.96 -3.50
N MET A 44 -12.15 15.28 -3.98
CA MET A 44 -12.21 13.88 -4.38
C MET A 44 -11.77 12.90 -3.28
N LEU A 45 -10.90 13.32 -2.35
CA LEU A 45 -10.45 12.49 -1.23
C LEU A 45 -10.71 13.21 0.09
N LYS A 46 -11.41 12.55 1.01
CA LYS A 46 -11.64 13.04 2.37
C LYS A 46 -11.48 11.92 3.37
N PRO A 47 -10.97 12.18 4.57
CA PRO A 47 -10.98 11.18 5.63
C PRO A 47 -12.40 10.65 5.86
N PRO A 48 -12.56 9.38 6.22
CA PRO A 48 -13.85 8.81 6.61
C PRO A 48 -14.50 9.60 7.75
N THR A 49 -15.82 9.51 7.85
CA THR A 49 -16.59 10.18 8.89
C THR A 49 -16.02 9.88 10.29
N GLY A 50 -15.75 10.92 11.06
CA GLY A 50 -15.15 10.82 12.39
C GLY A 50 -13.62 10.84 12.42
N ALA A 51 -12.94 10.61 11.30
CA ALA A 51 -11.49 10.74 11.18
C ALA A 51 -11.10 12.14 10.72
N LYS A 52 -10.00 12.66 11.27
CA LYS A 52 -9.41 13.93 10.81
C LYS A 52 -8.33 13.73 9.76
N ILE A 53 -7.76 12.55 9.72
CA ILE A 53 -6.68 12.14 8.82
C ILE A 53 -6.86 10.67 8.46
N ALA A 54 -6.46 10.27 7.25
CA ALA A 54 -6.50 8.89 6.77
C ALA A 54 -5.36 8.64 5.78
N ILE A 55 -4.96 7.37 5.66
CA ILE A 55 -4.08 6.92 4.59
C ILE A 55 -4.97 6.39 3.47
N TYR A 56 -4.87 6.94 2.26
CA TYR A 56 -5.47 6.41 1.05
C TYR A 56 -4.43 5.63 0.25
N VAL A 57 -4.80 4.44 -0.19
CA VAL A 57 -3.90 3.57 -0.96
C VAL A 57 -4.65 3.09 -2.20
N PHE A 58 -4.16 3.47 -3.37
CA PHE A 58 -4.53 2.79 -4.61
C PHE A 58 -3.58 1.60 -4.78
N GLU A 59 -4.14 0.41 -4.76
CA GLU A 59 -3.35 -0.83 -4.73
C GLU A 59 -3.81 -1.84 -5.79
N ASP A 60 -2.90 -2.72 -6.13
CA ASP A 60 -3.10 -3.84 -7.04
C ASP A 60 -2.59 -5.12 -6.38
N LEU A 61 -3.45 -6.12 -6.23
CA LEU A 61 -3.12 -7.36 -5.53
C LEU A 61 -2.06 -8.21 -6.26
N GLU A 62 -1.81 -7.94 -7.54
CA GLU A 62 -0.75 -8.59 -8.34
C GLU A 62 0.56 -7.78 -8.33
N CYS A 63 0.58 -6.55 -7.78
CA CYS A 63 1.74 -5.69 -7.76
C CYS A 63 2.72 -6.05 -6.62
N PRO A 64 3.99 -6.43 -6.91
CA PRO A 64 4.97 -6.75 -5.86
C PRO A 64 5.31 -5.58 -4.94
N ALA A 65 5.29 -4.35 -5.45
CA ALA A 65 5.52 -3.17 -4.64
C ALA A 65 4.40 -2.95 -3.61
N CYS A 66 3.12 -3.26 -3.98
CA CYS A 66 2.01 -3.25 -3.03
C CYS A 66 2.18 -4.30 -1.94
N ALA A 67 2.61 -5.52 -2.29
CA ALA A 67 2.91 -6.55 -1.30
C ALA A 67 4.01 -6.10 -0.30
N ALA A 68 5.01 -5.35 -0.77
CA ALA A 68 6.08 -4.83 0.07
C ALA A 68 5.64 -3.67 0.97
N SER A 69 4.79 -2.76 0.47
CA SER A 69 4.32 -1.59 1.22
C SER A 69 3.22 -1.92 2.23
N TYR A 70 2.39 -2.92 1.96
CA TYR A 70 1.23 -3.29 2.75
C TYR A 70 1.48 -3.40 4.27
N PRO A 71 2.51 -4.13 4.77
CA PRO A 71 2.78 -4.19 6.20
C PRO A 71 3.21 -2.84 6.79
N ILE A 72 3.89 -1.99 6.02
CA ILE A 72 4.35 -0.67 6.48
C ILE A 72 3.16 0.27 6.66
N GLU A 73 2.21 0.25 5.72
CA GLU A 73 0.96 1.01 5.78
C GLU A 73 0.13 0.63 7.02
N HIS A 74 0.01 -0.68 7.28
CA HIS A 74 -0.70 -1.18 8.46
C HIS A 74 -0.03 -0.78 9.77
N GLN A 75 1.31 -0.89 9.83
CA GLN A 75 2.06 -0.46 11.00
C GLN A 75 1.90 1.05 11.26
N ALA A 76 1.96 1.87 10.21
CA ALA A 76 1.75 3.30 10.31
C ALA A 76 0.32 3.61 10.80
N ALA A 77 -0.70 3.01 10.18
CA ALA A 77 -2.10 3.20 10.57
C ALA A 77 -2.35 2.82 12.03
N ALA A 78 -1.80 1.70 12.48
CA ALA A 78 -1.91 1.24 13.87
C ALA A 78 -1.17 2.17 14.84
N HIS A 79 0.05 2.61 14.48
CA HIS A 79 0.86 3.51 15.30
C HIS A 79 0.16 4.85 15.58
N TYR A 80 -0.45 5.43 14.54
CA TYR A 80 -1.13 6.71 14.63
C TYR A 80 -2.63 6.60 14.99
N ASN A 81 -3.16 5.38 15.03
CA ASN A 81 -4.59 5.10 15.21
C ASN A 81 -5.45 5.85 14.18
N ILE A 82 -5.08 5.76 12.92
CA ILE A 82 -5.77 6.38 11.77
C ILE A 82 -6.26 5.31 10.79
N PRO A 83 -7.37 5.55 10.08
CA PRO A 83 -7.89 4.59 9.11
C PRO A 83 -7.04 4.52 7.84
N ILE A 84 -7.00 3.32 7.24
CA ILE A 84 -6.59 3.12 5.85
C ILE A 84 -7.85 3.01 4.99
N VAL A 85 -7.88 3.74 3.88
CA VAL A 85 -8.91 3.66 2.84
C VAL A 85 -8.28 3.05 1.60
N ARG A 86 -8.64 1.80 1.31
CA ARG A 86 -8.11 1.09 0.15
C ARG A 86 -8.97 1.33 -1.08
N ARG A 87 -8.31 1.54 -2.21
CA ARG A 87 -8.90 1.69 -3.54
C ARG A 87 -8.28 0.67 -4.47
N ASP A 88 -9.10 -0.14 -5.10
CA ASP A 88 -8.65 -1.16 -6.03
C ASP A 88 -8.25 -0.51 -7.35
N PHE A 89 -6.97 -0.67 -7.73
CA PHE A 89 -6.43 -0.11 -8.98
C PHE A 89 -5.65 -1.18 -9.76
N PRO A 90 -6.35 -2.21 -10.26
CA PRO A 90 -5.73 -3.25 -11.09
C PRO A 90 -5.06 -2.64 -12.33
N LEU A 91 -3.75 -2.86 -12.49
CA LEU A 91 -2.96 -2.32 -13.59
C LEU A 91 -3.21 -3.10 -14.89
N PRO A 92 -3.13 -2.42 -16.04
CA PRO A 92 -3.14 -3.12 -17.32
C PRO A 92 -2.01 -4.14 -17.40
N GLY A 93 -2.32 -5.37 -17.81
CA GLY A 93 -1.33 -6.46 -17.91
C GLY A 93 -1.24 -7.35 -16.67
N HIS A 94 -1.77 -6.95 -15.53
CA HIS A 94 -1.98 -7.82 -14.39
C HIS A 94 -3.22 -8.69 -14.62
N ILE A 95 -3.00 -10.02 -14.74
CA ILE A 95 -4.01 -10.92 -15.32
C ILE A 95 -5.07 -11.39 -14.33
N TRP A 96 -4.78 -11.35 -13.01
CA TRP A 96 -5.69 -11.86 -11.99
C TRP A 96 -6.07 -10.83 -10.92
N SER A 97 -5.42 -9.66 -10.90
CA SER A 97 -5.63 -8.68 -9.82
C SER A 97 -7.04 -8.12 -9.79
N PHE A 98 -7.67 -7.91 -10.96
CA PHE A 98 -9.07 -7.45 -11.02
C PHE A 98 -10.03 -8.46 -10.38
N ASP A 99 -9.88 -9.74 -10.71
CA ASP A 99 -10.74 -10.78 -10.15
C ASP A 99 -10.50 -10.94 -8.63
N ALA A 100 -9.25 -10.84 -8.18
CA ALA A 100 -8.92 -10.85 -6.76
C ALA A 100 -9.53 -9.64 -6.01
N ALA A 101 -9.52 -8.45 -6.61
CA ALA A 101 -10.18 -7.27 -6.06
C ALA A 101 -11.69 -7.47 -5.92
N VAL A 102 -12.35 -8.11 -6.90
CA VAL A 102 -13.77 -8.49 -6.81
C VAL A 102 -14.04 -9.41 -5.63
N TRP A 103 -13.18 -10.41 -5.37
CA TRP A 103 -13.29 -11.27 -4.19
C TRP A 103 -13.10 -10.50 -2.89
N ALA A 104 -12.16 -9.56 -2.84
CA ALA A 104 -11.98 -8.69 -1.68
C ALA A 104 -13.22 -7.84 -1.39
N ARG A 105 -13.88 -7.28 -2.43
CA ARG A 105 -15.14 -6.54 -2.31
C ARG A 105 -16.28 -7.45 -1.82
N TYR A 106 -16.38 -8.65 -2.36
CA TYR A 106 -17.33 -9.64 -1.86
C TYR A 106 -17.16 -9.87 -0.35
N LEU A 107 -15.94 -10.13 0.11
CA LEU A 107 -15.67 -10.37 1.52
C LEU A 107 -15.95 -9.13 2.38
N GLN A 108 -15.65 -7.93 1.87
CA GLN A 108 -15.94 -6.67 2.55
C GLN A 108 -17.43 -6.48 2.81
N ASP A 109 -18.26 -6.76 1.82
CA ASP A 109 -19.70 -6.54 1.86
C ASP A 109 -20.46 -7.69 2.54
N LYS A 110 -20.12 -8.93 2.20
CA LYS A 110 -20.86 -10.12 2.63
C LYS A 110 -20.38 -10.72 3.95
N VAL A 111 -19.15 -10.39 4.39
CA VAL A 111 -18.58 -10.91 5.63
C VAL A 111 -18.19 -9.77 6.57
N SER A 112 -17.09 -9.07 6.31
CA SER A 112 -16.67 -7.89 7.07
C SER A 112 -15.49 -7.17 6.38
N PRO A 113 -15.27 -5.86 6.67
CA PRO A 113 -14.08 -5.13 6.23
C PRO A 113 -12.77 -5.81 6.67
N LYS A 114 -12.74 -6.37 7.91
CA LYS A 114 -11.57 -7.10 8.40
C LYS A 114 -11.28 -8.35 7.56
N MET A 115 -12.29 -9.09 7.17
CA MET A 115 -12.11 -10.30 6.36
C MET A 115 -11.58 -9.97 4.96
N ALA A 116 -12.00 -8.85 4.39
CA ALA A 116 -11.44 -8.37 3.13
C ALA A 116 -9.96 -7.98 3.27
N ASP A 117 -9.58 -7.35 4.38
CA ASP A 117 -8.20 -7.00 4.65
C ASP A 117 -7.32 -8.24 4.90
N ASP A 118 -7.81 -9.21 5.68
CA ASP A 118 -7.15 -10.51 5.87
C ASP A 118 -6.95 -11.24 4.52
N TYR A 119 -7.93 -11.17 3.62
CA TYR A 119 -7.83 -11.75 2.28
C TYR A 119 -6.76 -11.04 1.43
N ARG A 120 -6.71 -9.70 1.45
CA ARG A 120 -5.66 -8.94 0.76
C ARG A 120 -4.27 -9.34 1.27
N SER A 121 -4.11 -9.45 2.59
CA SER A 121 -2.88 -9.93 3.21
C SER A 121 -2.50 -11.33 2.72
N ALA A 122 -3.45 -12.26 2.65
CA ALA A 122 -3.22 -13.63 2.17
C ALA A 122 -2.83 -13.65 0.67
N MET A 123 -3.47 -12.81 -0.16
CA MET A 123 -3.12 -12.68 -1.58
C MET A 123 -1.70 -12.14 -1.77
N PHE A 124 -1.31 -11.10 -1.05
CA PHE A 124 0.04 -10.56 -1.08
C PHE A 124 1.08 -11.58 -0.61
N ALA A 125 0.79 -12.34 0.44
CA ALA A 125 1.68 -13.38 0.92
C ALA A 125 1.87 -14.53 -0.10
N ALA A 126 0.82 -14.89 -0.84
CA ALA A 126 0.84 -15.94 -1.85
C ALA A 126 1.30 -15.48 -3.25
N GLN A 127 1.37 -14.17 -3.49
CA GLN A 127 1.50 -13.53 -4.80
C GLN A 127 2.57 -14.14 -5.70
N ARG A 128 3.76 -14.47 -5.14
CA ARG A 128 4.88 -15.04 -5.91
C ARG A 128 4.58 -16.43 -6.48
N GLY A 129 3.60 -17.14 -5.91
CA GLY A 129 3.16 -18.46 -6.37
C GLY A 129 1.96 -18.43 -7.30
N ILE A 130 1.42 -17.26 -7.62
CA ILE A 130 0.23 -17.10 -8.46
C ILE A 130 0.66 -16.71 -9.88
N ALA A 131 0.60 -17.65 -10.81
CA ALA A 131 0.96 -17.43 -12.21
C ALA A 131 -0.27 -17.32 -13.14
N SER A 132 -1.46 -17.59 -12.63
CA SER A 132 -2.71 -17.64 -13.42
C SER A 132 -3.94 -17.29 -12.58
N LYS A 133 -5.07 -17.02 -13.25
CA LYS A 133 -6.37 -16.87 -12.58
C LYS A 133 -6.76 -18.14 -11.79
N ASP A 134 -6.41 -19.31 -12.30
CA ASP A 134 -6.68 -20.57 -11.63
C ASP A 134 -5.89 -20.71 -10.32
N ASP A 135 -4.64 -20.26 -10.30
CA ASP A 135 -3.83 -20.24 -9.08
C ASP A 135 -4.39 -19.23 -8.08
N MET A 136 -4.79 -18.05 -8.51
CA MET A 136 -5.49 -17.07 -7.69
C MET A 136 -6.76 -17.68 -7.07
N LEU A 137 -7.57 -18.39 -7.85
CA LEU A 137 -8.78 -19.07 -7.35
C LEU A 137 -8.45 -20.19 -6.36
N LYS A 138 -7.32 -20.90 -6.52
CA LYS A 138 -6.86 -21.88 -5.51
C LYS A 138 -6.54 -21.19 -4.18
N VAL A 139 -5.80 -20.09 -4.21
CA VAL A 139 -5.51 -19.29 -3.01
C VAL A 139 -6.80 -18.77 -2.37
N THR A 140 -7.71 -18.21 -3.18
CA THR A 140 -9.02 -17.77 -2.71
C THR A 140 -9.82 -18.89 -2.05
N ARG A 141 -9.90 -20.05 -2.68
CA ARG A 141 -10.61 -21.22 -2.12
C ARG A 141 -10.00 -21.67 -0.79
N ASN A 142 -8.67 -21.74 -0.72
CA ASN A 142 -7.96 -22.06 0.52
C ASN A 142 -8.27 -21.05 1.62
N PHE A 143 -8.30 -19.75 1.29
CA PHE A 143 -8.66 -18.69 2.23
C PHE A 143 -10.06 -18.91 2.81
N PHE A 144 -11.07 -19.16 1.96
CA PHE A 144 -12.43 -19.45 2.43
C PHE A 144 -12.49 -20.67 3.34
N GLN A 145 -11.80 -21.76 2.98
CA GLN A 145 -11.75 -23.00 3.78
C GLN A 145 -11.11 -22.76 5.15
N THR A 146 -9.96 -22.08 5.20
CA THR A 146 -9.22 -21.85 6.45
C THR A 146 -9.95 -20.91 7.40
N HIS A 147 -10.84 -20.07 6.88
CA HIS A 147 -11.67 -19.16 7.69
C HIS A 147 -13.08 -19.71 7.95
N GLY A 148 -13.36 -20.97 7.57
CA GLY A 148 -14.68 -21.58 7.78
C GLY A 148 -15.80 -20.90 7.00
N LEU A 149 -15.48 -20.24 5.89
CA LEU A 149 -16.44 -19.54 5.05
C LEU A 149 -16.92 -20.41 3.89
N GLN A 150 -18.19 -20.27 3.54
CA GLN A 150 -18.72 -20.90 2.34
C GLN A 150 -18.43 -20.00 1.12
N MET A 151 -17.60 -20.51 0.20
CA MET A 151 -17.28 -19.81 -1.03
C MET A 151 -18.45 -19.90 -2.02
N PRO A 152 -19.00 -18.76 -2.52
CA PRO A 152 -20.06 -18.80 -3.53
C PRO A 152 -19.48 -19.26 -4.88
N PHE A 153 -20.33 -19.87 -5.70
CA PHE A 153 -19.95 -20.27 -7.07
C PHE A 153 -19.62 -19.04 -7.95
N VAL A 154 -20.39 -17.95 -7.80
CA VAL A 154 -20.13 -16.65 -8.45
C VAL A 154 -20.08 -15.58 -7.37
N PRO A 155 -18.95 -14.87 -7.19
CA PRO A 155 -18.84 -13.84 -6.16
C PRO A 155 -19.70 -12.60 -6.45
N ASP A 156 -19.94 -12.31 -7.71
CA ASP A 156 -20.60 -11.08 -8.17
C ASP A 156 -21.65 -11.34 -9.28
N PRO A 157 -22.78 -11.97 -8.94
CA PRO A 157 -23.79 -12.30 -9.93
C PRO A 157 -24.49 -11.07 -10.54
N THR A 158 -24.44 -9.93 -9.85
CA THR A 158 -25.07 -8.67 -10.29
C THR A 158 -24.12 -7.70 -10.96
N GLY A 159 -22.81 -7.98 -10.91
CA GLY A 159 -21.76 -7.07 -11.38
C GLY A 159 -21.53 -5.85 -10.45
N GLN A 160 -22.04 -5.89 -9.21
CA GLN A 160 -21.89 -4.78 -8.26
C GLN A 160 -20.41 -4.56 -7.89
N PHE A 161 -19.71 -5.61 -7.49
CA PHE A 161 -18.32 -5.50 -7.03
C PHE A 161 -17.36 -5.15 -8.17
N LYS A 162 -17.64 -5.63 -9.39
CA LYS A 162 -16.90 -5.20 -10.59
C LYS A 162 -17.02 -3.70 -10.80
N LYS A 163 -18.24 -3.16 -10.70
CA LYS A 163 -18.47 -1.70 -10.82
C LYS A 163 -17.78 -0.91 -9.72
N GLU A 164 -17.68 -1.46 -8.50
CA GLU A 164 -16.94 -0.80 -7.41
C GLU A 164 -15.45 -0.74 -7.69
N VAL A 165 -14.84 -1.83 -8.20
CA VAL A 165 -13.44 -1.85 -8.63
C VAL A 165 -13.21 -0.89 -9.81
N GLU A 166 -14.10 -0.87 -10.79
CA GLU A 166 -14.06 0.07 -11.92
C GLU A 166 -14.17 1.52 -11.44
N ALA A 167 -15.06 1.82 -10.50
CA ALA A 167 -15.21 3.16 -9.92
C ALA A 167 -13.95 3.63 -9.17
N ASP A 168 -13.25 2.72 -8.48
CA ASP A 168 -11.97 3.03 -7.85
C ASP A 168 -10.88 3.31 -8.89
N ARG A 169 -10.83 2.55 -9.99
CA ARG A 169 -9.93 2.83 -11.11
C ARG A 169 -10.22 4.20 -11.73
N ASP A 170 -11.49 4.48 -12.02
CA ASP A 170 -11.91 5.78 -12.57
C ASP A 170 -11.52 6.94 -11.66
N LEU A 171 -11.64 6.75 -10.34
CA LEU A 171 -11.18 7.74 -9.36
C LEU A 171 -9.66 7.92 -9.42
N GLY A 172 -8.91 6.83 -9.46
CA GLY A 172 -7.45 6.86 -9.58
C GLY A 172 -7.00 7.55 -10.87
N ASP A 173 -7.64 7.23 -12.00
CA ASP A 173 -7.36 7.87 -13.30
C ASP A 173 -7.63 9.39 -13.26
N LYS A 174 -8.73 9.82 -12.64
CA LYS A 174 -9.05 11.26 -12.43
C LYS A 174 -8.03 11.96 -11.53
N LEU A 175 -7.45 11.25 -10.57
CA LEU A 175 -6.41 11.75 -9.68
C LEU A 175 -4.99 11.66 -10.30
N GLY A 176 -4.87 11.09 -11.49
CA GLY A 176 -3.60 10.95 -12.19
C GLY A 176 -2.72 9.80 -11.69
N VAL A 177 -3.30 8.82 -10.99
CA VAL A 177 -2.58 7.60 -10.57
C VAL A 177 -2.06 6.86 -11.79
N LYS A 178 -0.75 6.54 -11.82
CA LYS A 178 -0.07 5.86 -12.93
C LYS A 178 0.60 4.56 -12.53
N PHE A 179 0.77 4.33 -11.25
CA PHE A 179 1.43 3.15 -10.69
C PHE A 179 0.83 2.79 -9.32
N THR A 180 1.12 1.60 -8.85
CA THR A 180 0.73 1.11 -7.52
C THR A 180 1.96 0.62 -6.75
N PRO A 181 1.98 0.79 -5.42
CA PRO A 181 0.98 1.50 -4.63
C PRO A 181 1.07 3.01 -4.88
N SER A 182 -0.08 3.69 -4.95
CA SER A 182 -0.13 5.16 -4.87
C SER A 182 -0.73 5.53 -3.53
N ILE A 183 0.11 6.10 -2.65
CA ILE A 183 -0.22 6.36 -1.24
C ILE A 183 -0.40 7.85 -1.05
N THR A 184 -1.48 8.24 -0.39
CA THR A 184 -1.80 9.65 -0.10
C THR A 184 -2.28 9.77 1.33
N VAL A 185 -1.67 10.66 2.11
CA VAL A 185 -2.17 11.03 3.44
C VAL A 185 -3.13 12.20 3.30
N VAL A 186 -4.37 12.01 3.73
CA VAL A 186 -5.50 12.91 3.49
C VAL A 186 -6.01 13.50 4.78
N THR A 187 -6.17 14.82 4.83
CA THR A 187 -6.86 15.56 5.89
C THR A 187 -8.14 16.20 5.36
N GLN A 188 -8.85 16.98 6.19
CA GLN A 188 -10.02 17.74 5.73
C GLN A 188 -9.66 18.91 4.81
N HIS A 189 -8.40 19.38 4.82
CA HIS A 189 -7.97 20.63 4.18
C HIS A 189 -6.88 20.46 3.15
N GLU A 190 -6.13 19.39 3.22
CA GLU A 190 -5.06 19.06 2.27
C GLU A 190 -4.82 17.56 2.21
N TRP A 191 -4.21 17.10 1.14
CA TRP A 191 -3.67 15.77 1.02
C TRP A 191 -2.27 15.79 0.41
N VAL A 192 -1.43 14.86 0.84
CA VAL A 192 -0.03 14.76 0.45
C VAL A 192 0.21 13.40 -0.17
N HIS A 193 0.64 13.39 -1.43
CA HIS A 193 1.06 12.18 -2.10
C HIS A 193 2.43 11.75 -1.57
N VAL A 194 2.52 10.50 -1.10
CA VAL A 194 3.75 9.91 -0.55
C VAL A 194 4.50 9.26 -1.70
N THR A 195 5.57 9.89 -2.17
CA THR A 195 6.37 9.41 -3.30
C THR A 195 7.26 8.22 -2.92
N GLU A 196 7.75 8.21 -1.69
CA GLU A 196 8.60 7.15 -1.14
C GLU A 196 8.01 6.61 0.16
N ILE A 197 7.86 5.30 0.26
CA ILE A 197 7.23 4.66 1.43
C ILE A 197 7.92 5.02 2.76
N ASP A 198 9.24 5.22 2.73
CA ASP A 198 10.03 5.62 3.91
C ASP A 198 9.64 7.00 4.45
N SER A 199 9.00 7.85 3.64
CA SER A 199 8.50 9.18 4.05
C SER A 199 7.11 9.15 4.69
N LEU A 200 6.42 8.00 4.69
CA LEU A 200 5.03 7.89 5.17
C LEU A 200 4.85 8.39 6.60
N TYR A 201 5.72 7.93 7.52
CA TYR A 201 5.63 8.33 8.93
C TYR A 201 5.86 9.83 9.11
N ALA A 202 6.89 10.39 8.48
CA ALA A 202 7.17 11.82 8.54
C ALA A 202 6.03 12.67 7.97
N THR A 203 5.41 12.21 6.88
CA THR A 203 4.24 12.86 6.27
C THR A 203 3.03 12.86 7.22
N ILE A 204 2.77 11.73 7.89
CA ILE A 204 1.69 11.64 8.88
C ILE A 204 1.98 12.56 10.07
N ASP A 205 3.21 12.58 10.60
CA ASP A 205 3.61 13.46 11.71
C ASP A 205 3.36 14.92 11.39
N GLU A 206 3.78 15.38 10.21
CA GLU A 206 3.59 16.75 9.75
C GLU A 206 2.09 17.11 9.68
N LEU A 207 1.29 16.27 9.02
CA LEU A 207 -0.14 16.51 8.85
C LEU A 207 -0.90 16.43 10.19
N MET A 208 -0.53 15.50 11.08
CA MET A 208 -1.10 15.44 12.42
C MET A 208 -0.79 16.68 13.25
N ALA A 209 0.41 17.25 13.13
CA ALA A 209 0.76 18.51 13.79
C ALA A 209 -0.12 19.66 13.29
N LYS A 210 -0.34 19.76 11.97
CA LYS A 210 -1.24 20.75 11.37
C LYS A 210 -2.69 20.58 11.86
N VAL A 211 -3.22 19.36 11.84
CA VAL A 211 -4.59 19.04 12.29
C VAL A 211 -4.78 19.34 13.78
N LYS A 212 -3.74 19.15 14.62
CA LYS A 212 -3.79 19.52 16.06
C LYS A 212 -3.75 21.03 16.27
N ALA A 213 -3.07 21.77 15.40
CA ALA A 213 -2.97 23.23 15.49
C ALA A 213 -4.25 23.95 15.01
N GLU A 214 -5.16 23.25 14.31
CA GLU A 214 -6.44 23.83 13.89
C GLU A 214 -7.32 24.16 15.10
N PRO A 215 -7.91 25.38 15.16
CA PRO A 215 -8.87 25.73 16.22
C PRO A 215 -10.04 24.74 16.16
N SER A 216 -10.32 24.06 17.27
CA SER A 216 -11.54 23.25 17.37
C SER A 216 -12.73 24.13 16.99
N ALA A 217 -13.47 23.76 15.93
CA ALA A 217 -14.68 24.49 15.53
C ALA A 217 -15.60 24.53 16.73
N ALA A 218 -15.65 25.71 17.38
CA ALA A 218 -16.49 25.94 18.52
C ALA A 218 -17.92 25.51 18.19
N LYS A 219 -18.50 24.61 18.99
CA LYS A 219 -19.91 24.22 18.90
C LYS A 219 -20.70 25.55 18.83
N LYS A 220 -21.31 25.81 17.66
CA LYS A 220 -22.27 26.92 17.55
C LYS A 220 -23.36 26.66 18.56
N THR A 221 -23.30 27.39 19.69
CA THR A 221 -24.35 27.40 20.68
C THR A 221 -25.63 27.86 19.98
N PRO A 222 -26.74 27.14 20.07
CA PRO A 222 -27.97 27.58 19.42
C PRO A 222 -28.40 28.90 20.09
N VAL A 223 -28.46 29.96 19.31
CA VAL A 223 -29.02 31.26 19.72
C VAL A 223 -30.48 31.01 20.10
N LYS A 224 -30.81 31.07 21.38
CA LYS A 224 -32.18 31.09 21.84
C LYS A 224 -32.85 32.30 21.21
N LYS A 225 -33.79 32.07 20.29
CA LYS A 225 -34.72 33.11 19.85
C LYS A 225 -35.51 33.60 21.06
N ALA A 226 -35.32 34.85 21.39
CA ALA A 226 -36.19 35.52 22.34
C ALA A 226 -37.60 35.54 21.76
N VAL A 227 -38.53 34.89 22.45
CA VAL A 227 -39.98 35.00 22.18
C VAL A 227 -40.43 36.32 22.81
N THR A 228 -40.67 37.31 21.98
CA THR A 228 -41.43 38.50 22.35
C THR A 228 -42.89 38.15 22.27
N HIS A 229 -43.55 38.10 23.41
CA HIS A 229 -45.03 38.11 23.47
C HIS A 229 -45.58 39.54 23.34
N PRO A 230 -46.74 39.73 22.68
CA PRO A 230 -47.42 41.01 22.57
C PRO A 230 -48.07 41.46 23.86
#